data_333eb016f9509509985e7e3119979ee4
#
_entry.id   333eb016f9509509985e7e3119979ee4
#
_cell.length_a   1.000
_cell.length_b   1.000
_cell.length_c   1.000
_cell.angle_alpha   90.00
_cell.angle_beta   90.00
_cell.angle_gamma   90.00
#
_symmetry.space_group_name_H-M   'P 1'
#
loop_
_entity.id
_entity.type
_entity.pdbx_description
1 polymer ?
#
loop_
_entity_poly.entity_id
_entity_poly.type
_entity_poly.pdbx_seq_one_letter_code
_entity_poly.pdbx_strand_id
1 'polypeptide(L)'
;MKRRSLAIVLSLFVSAAGAEEWTRFRGPNGSGVSNDSGFPTEFGKEKNLLWRTPVRAGKSSPVLTERRILLTAFESGKLFTQCFDRETGKLLWERSVDRPRAESTEALNHPAAISAVTDGENVYAFFMDYGLISYDADGNLRWKAPLGPFSNSMGHSSSPIIAGGNIILVIDQTLDSYIAAFDLRNGQILWKTPRQEIDGWATPLVYQPAGAAPVVLTASSGQLGAHRVDNGKRLWSRSGLSPLIVASPILEKDTIFTFGYGFDSMSPFAGQLQKFDKNHDGKLSPDEYGNDPDLIGIGQFSGNRDGIVTQEKWDARQRTTLAASSLLAIRIERDAAAPAELPMRTRELWRYQKSFIGVVPSPLFYDGALYLLKNGGLLTSFDPETGKVAKAGRIADALGGYSASPVAAEGKLFLASEEGKVTVLKASLNWEVIAINDLAEACYATPALARGHIYLRTSEALYCFGTVRRK
;
A
#
# COMPACT_ATOMS: atom_id res chain seq x y z
N MET A 1 61.78 13.90 -35.51
CA MET A 1 60.40 14.11 -35.01
C MET A 1 59.77 12.76 -34.68
N LYS A 2 59.71 12.43 -33.39
CA LYS A 2 59.07 11.16 -32.91
C LYS A 2 57.63 11.48 -32.48
N ARG A 3 56.64 10.93 -33.19
CA ARG A 3 55.22 11.01 -32.81
C ARG A 3 54.99 10.03 -31.64
N ARG A 4 54.56 10.55 -30.50
CA ARG A 4 54.04 9.76 -29.40
C ARG A 4 52.53 9.57 -29.58
N SER A 5 52.12 8.32 -29.81
CA SER A 5 50.71 7.93 -29.80
C SER A 5 50.24 7.84 -28.35
N LEU A 6 49.23 8.64 -27.99
CA LEU A 6 48.57 8.59 -26.72
C LEU A 6 47.40 7.58 -26.81
N ALA A 7 47.54 6.44 -26.19
CA ALA A 7 46.47 5.46 -26.07
C ALA A 7 45.53 5.90 -24.94
N ILE A 8 44.29 6.31 -25.29
CA ILE A 8 43.25 6.57 -24.34
C ILE A 8 42.61 5.22 -23.96
N VAL A 9 42.85 4.76 -22.75
CA VAL A 9 42.17 3.61 -22.16
C VAL A 9 40.81 4.09 -21.68
N LEU A 10 39.76 3.74 -22.42
CA LEU A 10 38.36 3.98 -22.05
C LEU A 10 37.98 2.90 -21.04
N SER A 11 38.04 3.21 -19.75
CA SER A 11 37.55 2.36 -18.69
C SER A 11 36.01 2.34 -18.75
N LEU A 12 35.44 1.28 -19.28
CA LEU A 12 34.00 0.97 -19.16
C LEU A 12 33.72 0.67 -17.69
N PHE A 13 33.20 1.62 -16.95
CA PHE A 13 32.51 1.36 -15.68
C PHE A 13 31.22 0.62 -16.01
N VAL A 14 31.25 -0.70 -15.96
CA VAL A 14 30.04 -1.50 -15.86
C VAL A 14 29.52 -1.23 -14.44
N SER A 15 28.57 -0.33 -14.31
CA SER A 15 27.72 -0.26 -13.12
C SER A 15 27.06 -1.63 -13.00
N ALA A 16 27.50 -2.44 -12.06
CA ALA A 16 26.69 -3.53 -11.57
C ALA A 16 25.40 -2.89 -11.06
N ALA A 17 24.30 -3.05 -11.81
CA ALA A 17 22.98 -2.74 -11.31
C ALA A 17 22.81 -3.61 -10.06
N GLY A 18 22.99 -3.01 -8.88
CA GLY A 18 22.73 -3.67 -7.61
C GLY A 18 21.29 -4.17 -7.67
N ALA A 19 21.06 -5.42 -7.23
CA ALA A 19 19.71 -5.97 -7.15
C ALA A 19 18.83 -4.95 -6.43
N GLU A 20 17.71 -4.59 -7.04
CA GLU A 20 16.77 -3.60 -6.51
C GLU A 20 16.21 -4.13 -5.19
N GLU A 21 16.47 -3.42 -4.10
CA GLU A 21 16.10 -3.87 -2.76
C GLU A 21 14.61 -3.64 -2.50
N TRP A 22 13.98 -4.54 -1.74
CA TRP A 22 12.57 -4.46 -1.35
C TRP A 22 12.38 -3.57 -0.12
N THR A 23 12.80 -2.30 -0.20
CA THR A 23 13.00 -1.39 0.94
C THR A 23 11.74 -0.76 1.51
N ARG A 24 10.58 -1.05 0.94
CA ARG A 24 9.27 -0.51 1.35
C ARG A 24 8.15 -1.49 1.01
N PHE A 25 6.93 -1.16 1.41
CA PHE A 25 5.72 -1.90 1.02
C PHE A 25 5.66 -2.09 -0.50
N ARG A 26 5.53 -3.34 -0.94
CA ARG A 26 5.50 -3.77 -2.34
C ARG A 26 6.78 -3.48 -3.14
N GLY A 27 7.91 -3.38 -2.47
CA GLY A 27 9.23 -3.27 -3.13
C GLY A 27 9.44 -2.00 -3.94
N PRO A 28 10.19 -2.06 -5.04
CA PRO A 28 10.60 -0.89 -5.80
C PRO A 28 9.41 -0.04 -6.23
N ASN A 29 9.38 1.19 -5.73
CA ASN A 29 8.31 2.17 -5.93
C ASN A 29 6.87 1.62 -5.74
N GLY A 30 6.70 0.59 -4.91
CA GLY A 30 5.39 -0.03 -4.67
C GLY A 30 4.84 -0.83 -5.86
N SER A 31 5.67 -1.17 -6.84
CA SER A 31 5.27 -1.88 -8.06
C SER A 31 4.78 -3.31 -7.80
N GLY A 32 5.33 -3.99 -6.79
CA GLY A 32 5.11 -5.41 -6.54
C GLY A 32 5.92 -6.31 -7.49
N VAL A 33 6.91 -5.77 -8.18
CA VAL A 33 7.71 -6.48 -9.19
C VAL A 33 9.16 -6.60 -8.74
N SER A 34 9.73 -7.79 -8.89
CA SER A 34 11.17 -8.03 -8.76
C SER A 34 11.77 -8.37 -10.12
N ASN A 35 12.96 -7.83 -10.40
CA ASN A 35 13.74 -8.13 -11.60
C ASN A 35 14.64 -9.36 -11.43
N ASP A 36 14.66 -9.95 -10.24
CA ASP A 36 15.44 -11.14 -9.94
C ASP A 36 14.80 -12.41 -10.54
N SER A 37 15.56 -13.49 -10.56
CA SER A 37 15.15 -14.81 -11.06
C SER A 37 15.48 -15.92 -10.07
N GLY A 38 15.05 -17.15 -10.38
CA GLY A 38 15.31 -18.34 -9.56
C GLY A 38 14.26 -18.60 -8.49
N PHE A 39 13.08 -17.99 -8.59
CA PHE A 39 12.01 -18.18 -7.64
C PHE A 39 11.34 -19.55 -7.80
N PRO A 40 11.17 -20.31 -6.69
CA PRO A 40 10.50 -21.59 -6.74
C PRO A 40 9.03 -21.43 -7.12
N THR A 41 8.53 -22.35 -7.96
CA THR A 41 7.12 -22.43 -8.32
C THR A 41 6.34 -23.23 -7.27
N GLU A 42 6.93 -24.28 -6.77
CA GLU A 42 6.36 -25.11 -5.72
C GLU A 42 7.17 -24.98 -4.43
N PHE A 43 6.49 -24.69 -3.34
CA PHE A 43 7.08 -24.49 -2.02
C PHE A 43 6.06 -24.77 -0.91
N GLY A 44 6.54 -24.97 0.30
CA GLY A 44 5.71 -25.24 1.47
C GLY A 44 6.55 -25.64 2.66
N LYS A 45 5.91 -26.12 3.72
CA LYS A 45 6.60 -26.47 4.98
C LYS A 45 7.70 -27.52 4.81
N GLU A 46 7.61 -28.37 3.76
CA GLU A 46 8.57 -29.46 3.48
C GLU A 46 9.27 -29.32 2.12
N LYS A 47 8.90 -28.31 1.32
CA LYS A 47 9.43 -28.15 -0.05
C LYS A 47 9.98 -26.74 -0.25
N ASN A 48 11.23 -26.65 -0.71
CA ASN A 48 11.91 -25.39 -1.00
C ASN A 48 11.89 -24.38 0.17
N LEU A 49 11.73 -24.87 1.41
CA LEU A 49 11.84 -24.10 2.63
C LEU A 49 13.30 -23.96 2.99
N LEU A 50 13.77 -22.70 3.08
CA LEU A 50 15.12 -22.40 3.57
C LEU A 50 15.10 -22.24 5.09
N TRP A 51 14.14 -21.49 5.62
CA TRP A 51 13.93 -21.32 7.04
C TRP A 51 12.50 -20.83 7.35
N ARG A 52 12.09 -21.08 8.60
CA ARG A 52 10.83 -20.61 9.20
C ARG A 52 11.15 -20.08 10.59
N THR A 53 10.67 -18.88 10.89
CA THR A 53 10.86 -18.25 12.19
C THR A 53 9.51 -17.78 12.75
N PRO A 54 9.13 -18.19 13.97
CA PRO A 54 7.94 -17.66 14.63
C PRO A 54 8.03 -16.14 14.79
N VAL A 55 6.90 -15.45 14.59
CA VAL A 55 6.81 -13.99 14.74
C VAL A 55 5.63 -13.59 15.60
N ARG A 56 5.68 -12.39 16.18
CA ARG A 56 4.54 -11.80 16.89
C ARG A 56 3.43 -11.43 15.91
N ALA A 57 2.22 -11.31 16.44
CA ALA A 57 1.04 -10.93 15.65
C ALA A 57 1.23 -9.58 14.92
N GLY A 58 0.78 -9.52 13.69
CA GLY A 58 0.83 -8.31 12.85
C GLY A 58 0.51 -8.63 11.40
N LYS A 59 0.19 -7.60 10.63
CA LYS A 59 -0.19 -7.71 9.22
C LYS A 59 0.79 -7.00 8.27
N SER A 60 1.86 -6.37 8.78
CA SER A 60 2.85 -5.69 7.93
C SER A 60 3.54 -6.65 6.97
N SER A 61 3.77 -6.19 5.75
CA SER A 61 4.55 -6.93 4.75
C SER A 61 6.04 -6.89 5.06
N PRO A 62 6.81 -7.93 4.71
CA PRO A 62 8.25 -7.92 4.85
C PRO A 62 8.89 -6.80 4.03
N VAL A 63 9.82 -6.09 4.65
CA VAL A 63 10.68 -5.09 4.04
C VAL A 63 12.11 -5.58 4.16
N LEU A 64 12.85 -5.50 3.06
CA LEU A 64 14.16 -6.13 2.95
C LEU A 64 15.26 -5.10 2.72
N THR A 65 16.37 -5.29 3.41
CA THR A 65 17.66 -4.76 3.01
C THR A 65 18.56 -5.88 2.45
N GLU A 66 19.78 -5.59 2.15
CA GLU A 66 20.74 -6.61 1.71
C GLU A 66 20.82 -7.79 2.68
N ARG A 67 20.81 -7.55 3.99
CA ARG A 67 21.05 -8.55 5.04
C ARG A 67 19.91 -8.72 6.05
N ARG A 68 18.88 -7.88 6.01
CA ARG A 68 17.85 -7.83 7.07
C ARG A 68 16.45 -7.89 6.50
N ILE A 69 15.55 -8.35 7.35
CA ILE A 69 14.10 -8.31 7.13
C ILE A 69 13.46 -7.56 8.28
N LEU A 70 12.59 -6.64 7.96
CA LEU A 70 11.92 -5.76 8.92
C LEU A 70 10.43 -6.06 8.94
N LEU A 71 9.88 -6.20 10.15
CA LEU A 71 8.45 -6.35 10.39
C LEU A 71 8.01 -5.40 11.52
N THR A 72 6.73 -5.02 11.52
CA THR A 72 6.05 -4.44 12.67
C THR A 72 5.12 -5.47 13.29
N ALA A 73 4.93 -5.42 14.62
CA ALA A 73 4.06 -6.34 15.33
C ALA A 73 3.36 -5.63 16.50
N PHE A 74 2.31 -6.26 17.03
CA PHE A 74 1.58 -5.77 18.20
C PHE A 74 1.18 -6.95 19.08
N GLU A 75 1.49 -6.83 20.35
CA GLU A 75 1.14 -7.85 21.35
C GLU A 75 1.10 -7.23 22.75
N SER A 76 0.12 -7.60 23.54
CA SER A 76 0.02 -7.23 24.96
C SER A 76 0.19 -5.73 25.23
N GLY A 77 -0.45 -4.89 24.41
CA GLY A 77 -0.40 -3.43 24.56
C GLY A 77 0.89 -2.76 24.10
N LYS A 78 1.79 -3.49 23.44
CA LYS A 78 3.06 -2.96 22.93
C LYS A 78 3.15 -3.07 21.42
N LEU A 79 3.74 -2.06 20.81
CA LEU A 79 4.05 -1.99 19.40
C LEU A 79 5.52 -2.36 19.21
N PHE A 80 5.80 -3.30 18.31
CA PHE A 80 7.13 -3.86 18.11
C PHE A 80 7.65 -3.55 16.71
N THR A 81 8.94 -3.23 16.63
CA THR A 81 9.73 -3.28 15.41
C THR A 81 10.71 -4.44 15.54
N GLN A 82 10.65 -5.37 14.57
CA GLN A 82 11.46 -6.58 14.55
C GLN A 82 12.39 -6.58 13.36
N CYS A 83 13.62 -7.03 13.57
CA CYS A 83 14.63 -7.19 12.55
C CYS A 83 15.19 -8.61 12.59
N PHE A 84 15.15 -9.27 11.44
CA PHE A 84 15.63 -10.63 11.26
C PHE A 84 16.81 -10.66 10.30
N ASP A 85 17.71 -11.58 10.51
CA ASP A 85 18.73 -11.91 9.52
C ASP A 85 18.09 -12.54 8.27
N ARG A 86 18.42 -12.00 7.12
CA ARG A 86 17.77 -12.40 5.87
C ARG A 86 18.16 -13.79 5.39
N GLU A 87 19.38 -14.23 5.70
CA GLU A 87 19.91 -15.52 5.27
C GLU A 87 19.39 -16.67 6.15
N THR A 88 19.33 -16.44 7.45
CA THR A 88 19.06 -17.49 8.46
C THR A 88 17.67 -17.40 9.08
N GLY A 89 16.97 -16.27 8.91
CA GLY A 89 15.71 -15.99 9.59
C GLY A 89 15.84 -15.71 11.09
N LYS A 90 17.06 -15.67 11.64
CA LYS A 90 17.29 -15.43 13.08
C LYS A 90 16.85 -14.01 13.46
N LEU A 91 16.10 -13.87 14.54
CA LEU A 91 15.81 -12.57 15.14
C LEU A 91 17.12 -11.92 15.61
N LEU A 92 17.48 -10.79 15.00
CA LEU A 92 18.67 -10.01 15.34
C LEU A 92 18.37 -9.07 16.50
N TRP A 93 17.27 -8.34 16.42
CA TRP A 93 16.78 -7.48 17.47
C TRP A 93 15.27 -7.26 17.38
N GLU A 94 14.71 -6.91 18.51
CA GLU A 94 13.34 -6.51 18.69
C GLU A 94 13.30 -5.28 19.60
N ARG A 95 12.52 -4.27 19.23
CA ARG A 95 12.29 -3.07 20.05
C ARG A 95 10.82 -2.82 20.21
N SER A 96 10.43 -2.37 21.38
CA SER A 96 9.02 -2.06 21.63
C SER A 96 8.83 -0.67 22.21
N VAL A 97 7.65 -0.15 21.98
CA VAL A 97 7.11 1.03 22.68
C VAL A 97 5.71 0.70 23.18
N ASP A 98 5.32 1.30 24.28
CA ASP A 98 3.96 1.17 24.76
C ASP A 98 2.99 1.81 23.76
N ARG A 99 1.81 1.23 23.62
CA ARG A 99 0.71 1.77 22.81
C ARG A 99 0.00 2.87 23.64
N PRO A 100 0.26 4.15 23.40
CA PRO A 100 -0.26 5.22 24.25
C PRO A 100 -1.75 5.46 24.10
N ARG A 101 -2.33 5.02 22.98
CA ARG A 101 -3.74 5.12 22.65
C ARG A 101 -4.15 3.97 21.72
N ALA A 102 -5.44 3.72 21.63
CA ALA A 102 -6.02 2.77 20.69
C ALA A 102 -6.88 3.53 19.69
N GLU A 103 -6.34 3.73 18.48
CA GLU A 103 -7.12 4.27 17.37
C GLU A 103 -8.19 3.25 16.93
N SER A 104 -9.30 3.75 16.39
CA SER A 104 -10.34 2.87 15.84
C SER A 104 -9.80 2.06 14.68
N THR A 105 -10.12 0.79 14.64
CA THR A 105 -9.74 -0.13 13.56
C THR A 105 -10.87 -1.06 13.20
N GLU A 106 -11.05 -1.28 11.90
CA GLU A 106 -11.87 -2.37 11.39
C GLU A 106 -11.20 -3.73 11.61
N ALA A 107 -11.98 -4.80 11.60
CA ALA A 107 -11.47 -6.16 11.81
C ALA A 107 -10.38 -6.59 10.80
N LEU A 108 -10.42 -6.04 9.58
CA LEU A 108 -9.38 -6.28 8.58
C LEU A 108 -8.09 -5.50 8.84
N ASN A 109 -8.13 -4.43 9.64
CA ASN A 109 -6.95 -3.65 9.99
C ASN A 109 -6.28 -4.19 11.26
N HIS A 110 -5.11 -3.67 11.62
CA HIS A 110 -4.34 -4.10 12.79
C HIS A 110 -3.42 -2.97 13.24
N PRO A 111 -3.13 -2.80 14.55
CA PRO A 111 -2.17 -1.78 15.03
C PRO A 111 -0.79 -1.86 14.36
N ALA A 112 -0.42 -3.04 13.87
CA ALA A 112 0.81 -3.30 13.10
C ALA A 112 0.50 -3.80 11.68
N ALA A 113 -0.40 -3.12 10.96
CA ALA A 113 -0.66 -3.37 9.54
C ALA A 113 0.32 -2.61 8.64
N ILE A 114 0.82 -1.48 9.10
CA ILE A 114 1.70 -0.59 8.35
C ILE A 114 3.09 -1.20 8.24
N SER A 115 3.60 -1.30 7.02
CA SER A 115 4.96 -1.80 6.77
C SER A 115 5.98 -0.69 7.06
N ALA A 116 7.14 -1.09 7.59
CA ALA A 116 8.26 -0.18 7.74
C ALA A 116 8.82 0.28 6.38
N VAL A 117 9.71 1.25 6.41
CA VAL A 117 10.53 1.65 5.27
C VAL A 117 11.99 1.77 5.74
N THR A 118 12.94 1.57 4.83
CA THR A 118 14.38 1.66 5.12
C THR A 118 15.12 2.38 4.00
N ASP A 119 16.19 3.08 4.36
CA ASP A 119 17.16 3.68 3.44
C ASP A 119 18.31 2.72 3.10
N GLY A 120 18.22 1.45 3.54
CA GLY A 120 19.26 0.43 3.43
C GLY A 120 20.07 0.24 4.71
N GLU A 121 20.22 1.27 5.52
CA GLU A 121 20.93 1.28 6.81
C GLU A 121 19.98 1.38 7.99
N ASN A 122 19.10 2.38 7.96
CA ASN A 122 18.22 2.71 9.08
C ASN A 122 16.80 2.22 8.83
N VAL A 123 16.07 2.01 9.91
CA VAL A 123 14.71 1.52 9.94
C VAL A 123 13.78 2.63 10.39
N TYR A 124 12.67 2.80 9.69
CA TYR A 124 11.63 3.77 10.01
C TYR A 124 10.29 3.04 10.09
N ALA A 125 9.76 2.93 11.29
CA ALA A 125 8.46 2.32 11.55
C ALA A 125 7.44 3.41 11.87
N PHE A 126 6.26 3.28 11.29
CA PHE A 126 5.11 4.13 11.62
C PHE A 126 4.01 3.27 12.23
N PHE A 127 3.51 3.70 13.38
CA PHE A 127 2.35 3.10 14.03
C PHE A 127 1.28 4.18 14.21
N MET A 128 0.05 3.91 13.78
CA MET A 128 -1.05 4.87 13.94
C MET A 128 -1.31 5.22 15.41
N ASP A 129 -1.07 4.30 16.31
CA ASP A 129 -1.28 4.49 17.75
C ASP A 129 -0.13 5.22 18.46
N TYR A 130 0.96 5.54 17.73
CA TYR A 130 2.14 6.16 18.33
C TYR A 130 2.72 7.31 17.48
N GLY A 131 3.02 7.06 16.20
CA GLY A 131 3.77 7.94 15.31
C GLY A 131 4.96 7.24 14.66
N LEU A 132 5.98 8.02 14.28
CA LEU A 132 7.21 7.54 13.66
C LEU A 132 8.28 7.22 14.71
N ILE A 133 9.05 6.16 14.44
CA ILE A 133 10.21 5.74 15.23
C ILE A 133 11.31 5.33 14.27
N SER A 134 12.54 5.74 14.55
CA SER A 134 13.72 5.30 13.79
C SER A 134 14.71 4.56 14.67
N TYR A 135 15.26 3.49 14.09
CA TYR A 135 16.35 2.69 14.65
C TYR A 135 17.49 2.62 13.64
N ASP A 136 18.72 2.45 14.12
CA ASP A 136 19.83 2.08 13.27
C ASP A 136 19.78 0.58 12.90
N ALA A 137 20.77 0.13 12.15
CA ALA A 137 20.88 -1.26 11.71
C ALA A 137 20.96 -2.28 12.85
N ASP A 138 21.45 -1.89 14.03
CA ASP A 138 21.61 -2.73 15.23
C ASP A 138 20.47 -2.59 16.23
N GLY A 139 19.44 -1.81 15.84
CA GLY A 139 18.26 -1.58 16.64
C GLY A 139 18.45 -0.55 17.75
N ASN A 140 19.50 0.26 17.72
CA ASN A 140 19.63 1.38 18.64
C ASN A 140 18.65 2.47 18.23
N LEU A 141 17.97 3.04 19.20
CA LEU A 141 17.02 4.14 18.95
C LEU A 141 17.77 5.36 18.44
N ARG A 142 17.34 5.86 17.26
CA ARG A 142 17.84 7.11 16.70
C ARG A 142 16.99 8.31 17.14
N TRP A 143 15.68 8.19 16.92
CA TRP A 143 14.71 9.21 17.31
C TRP A 143 13.28 8.68 17.34
N LYS A 144 12.38 9.43 17.96
CA LYS A 144 10.95 9.22 18.02
C LYS A 144 10.23 10.52 17.65
N ALA A 145 9.18 10.42 16.86
CA ALA A 145 8.29 11.53 16.51
C ALA A 145 6.84 11.09 16.78
N PRO A 146 6.32 11.31 18.00
CA PRO A 146 4.92 11.02 18.32
C PRO A 146 3.98 11.83 17.43
N LEU A 147 2.99 11.19 16.83
CA LEU A 147 2.00 11.77 15.95
C LEU A 147 0.60 11.31 16.35
N GLY A 148 -0.42 12.08 15.96
CA GLY A 148 -1.81 11.79 16.29
C GLY A 148 -2.30 12.51 17.55
N PRO A 149 -3.50 12.24 18.08
CA PRO A 149 -4.41 11.17 17.63
C PRO A 149 -4.89 11.36 16.21
N PHE A 150 -5.25 10.25 15.58
CA PHE A 150 -5.80 10.23 14.22
C PHE A 150 -7.30 9.92 14.22
N SER A 151 -8.01 10.38 13.20
CA SER A 151 -9.47 10.22 13.08
C SER A 151 -9.85 9.49 11.78
N ASN A 152 -9.16 8.38 11.46
CA ASN A 152 -9.55 7.54 10.32
C ASN A 152 -10.63 6.54 10.75
N SER A 153 -11.70 6.42 9.99
CA SER A 153 -12.88 5.61 10.34
C SER A 153 -12.59 4.11 10.45
N MET A 154 -11.63 3.60 9.67
CA MET A 154 -11.26 2.17 9.64
C MET A 154 -9.83 1.92 10.13
N GLY A 155 -9.20 2.92 10.75
CA GLY A 155 -7.79 2.90 11.09
C GLY A 155 -6.88 3.17 9.89
N HIS A 156 -5.68 3.66 10.17
CA HIS A 156 -4.72 4.05 9.14
C HIS A 156 -3.90 2.85 8.66
N SER A 157 -3.62 2.74 7.35
CA SER A 157 -2.80 1.66 6.79
C SER A 157 -1.82 2.09 5.70
N SER A 158 -1.82 3.38 5.30
CA SER A 158 -0.82 3.90 4.36
C SER A 158 0.58 3.78 4.95
N SER A 159 1.48 3.11 4.24
CA SER A 159 2.86 2.93 4.68
C SER A 159 3.71 4.15 4.34
N PRO A 160 4.70 4.51 5.18
CA PRO A 160 5.67 5.54 4.85
C PRO A 160 6.50 5.16 3.63
N ILE A 161 6.97 6.18 2.91
CA ILE A 161 7.93 6.02 1.83
C ILE A 161 9.13 6.94 2.04
N ILE A 162 10.24 6.66 1.37
CA ILE A 162 11.36 7.58 1.27
C ILE A 162 11.38 8.20 -0.13
N ALA A 163 11.41 9.53 -0.18
CA ALA A 163 11.51 10.29 -1.41
C ALA A 163 12.38 11.53 -1.18
N GLY A 164 13.30 11.83 -2.10
CA GLY A 164 14.21 12.98 -1.99
C GLY A 164 15.03 13.01 -0.70
N GLY A 165 15.36 11.84 -0.12
CA GLY A 165 16.09 11.74 1.14
C GLY A 165 15.26 12.06 2.38
N ASN A 166 13.93 12.02 2.30
CA ASN A 166 13.02 12.30 3.42
C ASN A 166 11.96 11.21 3.55
N ILE A 167 11.43 11.00 4.77
CA ILE A 167 10.26 10.16 4.97
C ILE A 167 9.03 10.97 4.58
N ILE A 168 8.19 10.39 3.73
CA ILE A 168 6.90 10.97 3.36
C ILE A 168 5.79 10.14 4.01
N LEU A 169 4.91 10.81 4.73
CA LEU A 169 3.66 10.25 5.25
C LEU A 169 2.47 10.94 4.63
N VAL A 170 1.49 10.14 4.22
CA VAL A 170 0.15 10.60 3.86
C VAL A 170 -0.79 10.19 4.98
N ILE A 171 -1.40 11.15 5.63
CA ILE A 171 -2.38 10.98 6.70
C ILE A 171 -3.72 11.50 6.19
N ASP A 172 -4.44 10.64 5.49
CA ASP A 172 -5.79 10.91 5.04
C ASP A 172 -6.76 10.36 6.09
N GLN A 173 -7.46 11.24 6.74
CA GLN A 173 -8.34 10.97 7.86
C GLN A 173 -9.59 11.84 7.77
N THR A 174 -10.55 11.61 8.63
CA THR A 174 -11.83 12.30 8.55
C THR A 174 -11.71 13.82 8.67
N LEU A 175 -10.78 14.31 9.46
CA LEU A 175 -10.48 15.74 9.56
C LEU A 175 -8.97 15.98 9.64
N ASP A 176 -8.56 17.16 9.17
CA ASP A 176 -7.17 17.61 9.22
C ASP A 176 -6.20 16.68 8.50
N SER A 177 -6.64 16.12 7.37
CA SER A 177 -5.78 15.33 6.49
C SER A 177 -4.57 16.12 6.03
N TYR A 178 -3.44 15.45 5.90
CA TYR A 178 -2.20 16.07 5.44
C TYR A 178 -1.24 15.09 4.79
N ILE A 179 -0.31 15.64 4.03
CA ILE A 179 0.92 14.99 3.63
C ILE A 179 2.09 15.73 4.28
N ALA A 180 3.07 15.00 4.78
CA ALA A 180 4.23 15.62 5.42
C ALA A 180 5.53 14.90 5.08
N ALA A 181 6.64 15.67 5.08
CA ALA A 181 7.99 15.12 5.03
C ALA A 181 8.68 15.27 6.38
N PHE A 182 9.43 14.23 6.73
CA PHE A 182 10.22 14.17 7.96
C PHE A 182 11.69 13.93 7.61
N ASP A 183 12.56 14.64 8.31
CA ASP A 183 14.01 14.46 8.18
C ASP A 183 14.42 13.06 8.67
N LEU A 184 15.11 12.30 7.81
CA LEU A 184 15.61 10.95 8.13
C LEU A 184 16.54 10.92 9.35
N ARG A 185 17.23 12.03 9.66
CA ARG A 185 18.26 12.09 10.71
C ARG A 185 17.68 12.27 12.11
N ASN A 186 16.57 13.02 12.24
CA ASN A 186 16.06 13.46 13.55
C ASN A 186 14.53 13.39 13.67
N GLY A 187 13.79 13.04 12.60
CA GLY A 187 12.32 12.94 12.63
C GLY A 187 11.59 14.28 12.68
N GLN A 188 12.26 15.41 12.49
CA GLN A 188 11.61 16.71 12.44
C GLN A 188 10.78 16.88 11.17
N ILE A 189 9.63 17.52 11.29
CA ILE A 189 8.80 17.87 10.13
C ILE A 189 9.52 18.97 9.32
N LEU A 190 9.84 18.65 8.08
CA LEU A 190 10.43 19.60 7.12
C LEU A 190 9.36 20.46 6.46
N TRP A 191 8.24 19.83 6.09
CA TRP A 191 7.05 20.49 5.59
C TRP A 191 5.80 19.64 5.87
N LYS A 192 4.66 20.32 5.98
CA LYS A 192 3.34 19.70 6.15
C LYS A 192 2.33 20.45 5.30
N THR A 193 1.65 19.74 4.41
CA THR A 193 0.66 20.32 3.50
C THR A 193 -0.72 19.76 3.82
N PRO A 194 -1.70 20.61 4.16
CA PRO A 194 -3.09 20.19 4.36
C PRO A 194 -3.67 19.54 3.10
N ARG A 195 -4.54 18.55 3.31
CA ARG A 195 -5.28 17.84 2.27
C ARG A 195 -6.78 17.93 2.55
N GLN A 196 -7.56 17.86 1.49
CA GLN A 196 -9.04 17.86 1.58
C GLN A 196 -9.63 16.46 1.44
N GLU A 197 -8.77 15.49 1.15
CA GLU A 197 -9.15 14.10 1.01
C GLU A 197 -9.54 13.54 2.38
N ILE A 198 -10.64 12.79 2.43
CA ILE A 198 -11.18 12.19 3.65
C ILE A 198 -10.81 10.70 3.61
N ASP A 199 -10.41 10.13 4.71
CA ASP A 199 -10.16 8.69 4.88
C ASP A 199 -9.54 7.99 3.66
N GLY A 200 -8.25 7.78 3.71
CA GLY A 200 -7.50 7.11 2.65
C GLY A 200 -6.47 6.13 3.23
N TRP A 201 -6.24 5.05 2.49
CA TRP A 201 -5.42 3.93 2.95
C TRP A 201 -4.27 3.60 2.00
N ALA A 202 -4.28 4.19 0.82
CA ALA A 202 -3.30 3.88 -0.23
C ALA A 202 -1.91 4.42 0.11
N THR A 203 -0.90 3.58 -0.03
CA THR A 203 0.50 3.99 0.06
C THR A 203 0.90 4.81 -1.17
N PRO A 204 1.54 5.98 -1.00
CA PRO A 204 1.91 6.85 -2.11
C PRO A 204 3.04 6.28 -2.97
N LEU A 205 3.17 6.84 -4.18
CA LEU A 205 4.23 6.53 -5.14
C LEU A 205 5.14 7.74 -5.38
N VAL A 206 6.32 7.48 -5.93
CA VAL A 206 7.19 8.52 -6.48
C VAL A 206 7.10 8.48 -8.00
N TYR A 207 6.79 9.59 -8.62
CA TYR A 207 6.92 9.79 -10.06
C TYR A 207 8.14 10.66 -10.35
N GLN A 208 9.04 10.14 -11.16
CA GLN A 208 10.25 10.85 -11.61
C GLN A 208 10.06 11.28 -13.06
N PRO A 209 9.62 12.51 -13.33
CA PRO A 209 9.52 13.00 -14.69
C PRO A 209 10.92 13.17 -15.29
N ALA A 210 11.07 12.89 -16.58
CA ALA A 210 12.34 13.11 -17.27
C ALA A 210 12.76 14.59 -17.19
N GLY A 211 13.95 14.87 -16.67
CA GLY A 211 14.51 16.23 -16.55
C GLY A 211 13.79 17.17 -15.57
N ALA A 212 13.00 16.66 -14.64
CA ALA A 212 12.37 17.46 -13.58
C ALA A 212 12.51 16.81 -12.20
N ALA A 213 12.20 17.57 -11.16
CA ALA A 213 12.23 17.06 -9.78
C ALA A 213 11.16 15.97 -9.56
N PRO A 214 11.44 14.99 -8.68
CA PRO A 214 10.47 13.97 -8.35
C PRO A 214 9.24 14.55 -7.65
N VAL A 215 8.09 13.88 -7.84
CA VAL A 215 6.84 14.22 -7.18
C VAL A 215 6.25 13.00 -6.49
N VAL A 216 5.53 13.23 -5.40
CA VAL A 216 4.75 12.20 -4.71
C VAL A 216 3.34 12.17 -5.30
N LEU A 217 2.92 11.01 -5.75
CA LEU A 217 1.56 10.74 -6.21
C LEU A 217 0.75 10.12 -5.07
N THR A 218 -0.44 10.66 -4.82
CA THR A 218 -1.37 10.19 -3.79
C THR A 218 -2.72 9.88 -4.40
N ALA A 219 -3.34 8.77 -3.99
CA ALA A 219 -4.70 8.41 -4.39
C ALA A 219 -5.54 8.22 -3.14
N SER A 220 -6.62 8.97 -3.00
CA SER A 220 -7.50 8.94 -1.83
C SER A 220 -8.82 9.63 -2.11
N SER A 221 -9.88 9.17 -1.49
CA SER A 221 -11.19 9.86 -1.40
C SER A 221 -11.68 10.48 -2.71
N GLY A 222 -11.68 9.71 -3.79
CA GLY A 222 -12.15 10.20 -5.08
C GLY A 222 -11.15 11.07 -5.83
N GLN A 223 -9.92 11.28 -5.30
CA GLN A 223 -8.92 12.15 -5.89
C GLN A 223 -7.55 11.49 -6.08
N LEU A 224 -6.90 11.87 -7.17
CA LEU A 224 -5.48 11.64 -7.42
C LEU A 224 -4.76 12.97 -7.29
N GLY A 225 -3.68 13.04 -6.52
CA GLY A 225 -2.91 14.25 -6.30
C GLY A 225 -1.42 14.07 -6.59
N ALA A 226 -0.74 15.16 -6.94
CA ALA A 226 0.72 15.22 -7.05
C ALA A 226 1.27 16.34 -6.19
N HIS A 227 2.32 16.03 -5.44
CA HIS A 227 2.97 16.96 -4.52
C HIS A 227 4.48 16.99 -4.79
N ARG A 228 5.08 18.16 -4.71
CA ARG A 228 6.54 18.29 -4.76
C ARG A 228 7.15 17.60 -3.55
N VAL A 229 8.25 16.89 -3.78
CA VAL A 229 8.97 16.20 -2.70
C VAL A 229 9.71 17.18 -1.78
N ASP A 230 10.23 18.27 -2.33
CA ASP A 230 11.08 19.23 -1.62
C ASP A 230 10.31 20.14 -0.63
N ASN A 231 9.06 20.48 -0.91
CA ASN A 231 8.31 21.45 -0.12
C ASN A 231 6.82 21.14 0.07
N GLY A 232 6.36 19.98 -0.44
CA GLY A 232 4.98 19.51 -0.29
C GLY A 232 3.93 20.25 -1.11
N LYS A 233 4.31 21.26 -1.89
CA LYS A 233 3.36 22.04 -2.70
C LYS A 233 2.58 21.11 -3.63
N ARG A 234 1.24 21.18 -3.56
CA ARG A 234 0.37 20.48 -4.51
C ARG A 234 0.54 21.08 -5.90
N LEU A 235 0.93 20.25 -6.86
CA LEU A 235 1.09 20.65 -8.25
C LEU A 235 -0.23 20.56 -9.01
N TRP A 236 -0.95 19.50 -8.80
CA TRP A 236 -2.28 19.27 -9.37
C TRP A 236 -3.08 18.27 -8.54
N SER A 237 -4.38 18.28 -8.74
CA SER A 237 -5.30 17.23 -8.31
C SER A 237 -6.28 16.90 -9.42
N ARG A 238 -6.72 15.65 -9.47
CA ARG A 238 -7.75 15.13 -10.36
C ARG A 238 -8.81 14.43 -9.55
N SER A 239 -10.03 14.89 -9.67
CA SER A 239 -11.21 14.21 -9.11
C SER A 239 -11.75 13.15 -10.08
N GLY A 240 -12.74 12.38 -9.61
CA GLY A 240 -13.43 11.37 -10.41
C GLY A 240 -12.91 9.95 -10.22
N LEU A 241 -12.07 9.70 -9.19
CA LEU A 241 -11.80 8.37 -8.69
C LEU A 241 -12.99 7.89 -7.85
N SER A 242 -13.05 6.57 -7.59
CA SER A 242 -14.00 6.03 -6.62
C SER A 242 -13.67 6.51 -5.20
N PRO A 243 -14.65 6.67 -4.31
CA PRO A 243 -14.43 7.33 -3.01
C PRO A 243 -13.57 6.54 -2.04
N LEU A 244 -13.62 5.21 -2.07
CA LEU A 244 -12.88 4.38 -1.14
C LEU A 244 -11.67 3.77 -1.86
N ILE A 245 -10.48 4.30 -1.55
CA ILE A 245 -9.22 3.85 -2.14
C ILE A 245 -8.36 3.22 -1.06
N VAL A 246 -8.37 1.88 -1.01
CA VAL A 246 -7.52 1.05 -0.16
C VAL A 246 -6.29 0.60 -0.92
N ALA A 247 -6.51 0.19 -2.16
CA ALA A 247 -5.47 -0.27 -3.07
C ALA A 247 -4.48 0.84 -3.41
N SER A 248 -3.19 0.59 -3.25
CA SER A 248 -2.16 1.53 -3.71
C SER A 248 -2.17 1.63 -5.23
N PRO A 249 -2.03 2.83 -5.78
CA PRO A 249 -1.87 3.00 -7.22
C PRO A 249 -0.55 2.35 -7.68
N ILE A 250 -0.44 2.09 -8.95
CA ILE A 250 0.81 1.67 -9.59
C ILE A 250 1.13 2.60 -10.76
N LEU A 251 2.40 2.70 -11.05
CA LEU A 251 2.92 3.57 -12.10
C LEU A 251 3.72 2.75 -13.11
N GLU A 252 3.35 2.86 -14.37
CA GLU A 252 4.15 2.37 -15.49
C GLU A 252 4.47 3.55 -16.42
N LYS A 253 5.74 3.94 -16.46
CA LYS A 253 6.19 5.16 -17.17
C LYS A 253 5.40 6.38 -16.71
N ASP A 254 4.59 6.94 -17.60
CA ASP A 254 3.73 8.11 -17.33
C ASP A 254 2.26 7.74 -17.10
N THR A 255 1.94 6.46 -16.95
CA THR A 255 0.57 5.99 -16.76
C THR A 255 0.38 5.47 -15.33
N ILE A 256 -0.59 6.05 -14.64
CA ILE A 256 -1.02 5.62 -13.30
C ILE A 256 -2.24 4.72 -13.48
N PHE A 257 -2.19 3.53 -12.87
CA PHE A 257 -3.35 2.68 -12.71
C PHE A 257 -3.80 2.76 -11.26
N THR A 258 -5.05 3.10 -11.04
CA THR A 258 -5.63 3.23 -9.69
C THR A 258 -6.97 2.55 -9.63
N PHE A 259 -7.20 1.86 -8.52
CA PHE A 259 -8.45 1.17 -8.25
C PHE A 259 -9.07 1.73 -6.97
N GLY A 260 -10.37 1.91 -7.01
CA GLY A 260 -11.17 2.26 -5.84
C GLY A 260 -12.57 1.67 -5.96
N TYR A 261 -13.26 1.61 -4.85
CA TYR A 261 -14.65 1.16 -4.83
C TYR A 261 -15.57 2.21 -4.20
N GLY A 262 -16.83 2.11 -4.52
CA GLY A 262 -17.92 2.89 -3.98
C GLY A 262 -19.12 1.98 -3.81
N PHE A 263 -20.17 2.52 -3.23
CA PHE A 263 -21.44 1.81 -3.06
C PHE A 263 -22.39 2.24 -4.16
N ASP A 264 -23.11 1.29 -4.72
CA ASP A 264 -24.09 1.55 -5.78
C ASP A 264 -25.36 2.21 -5.23
N SER A 265 -25.64 2.01 -3.93
CA SER A 265 -26.76 2.60 -3.25
C SER A 265 -26.49 2.81 -1.76
N MET A 266 -27.16 3.76 -1.19
CA MET A 266 -27.23 4.01 0.24
C MET A 266 -28.69 4.23 0.60
N SER A 267 -29.14 3.72 1.73
CA SER A 267 -30.52 3.90 2.17
C SER A 267 -30.90 5.39 2.23
N PRO A 268 -32.12 5.77 1.88
CA PRO A 268 -32.59 7.15 2.09
C PRO A 268 -32.53 7.53 3.58
N PHE A 269 -32.21 8.78 3.89
CA PHE A 269 -32.19 9.26 5.29
C PHE A 269 -33.57 9.10 5.98
N ALA A 270 -34.64 9.29 5.24
CA ALA A 270 -35.98 9.05 5.72
C ALA A 270 -36.21 7.64 6.30
N GLY A 271 -35.56 6.61 5.73
CA GLY A 271 -35.61 5.25 6.27
C GLY A 271 -34.82 5.11 7.59
N GLN A 272 -33.77 5.89 7.78
CA GLN A 272 -33.05 5.93 9.06
C GLN A 272 -33.86 6.69 10.12
N LEU A 273 -34.48 7.78 9.75
CA LEU A 273 -35.38 8.51 10.63
C LEU A 273 -36.53 7.59 11.10
N GLN A 274 -37.17 6.88 10.19
CA GLN A 274 -38.26 5.96 10.55
C GLN A 274 -37.78 4.89 11.56
N LYS A 275 -36.54 4.47 11.50
CA LYS A 275 -35.97 3.43 12.36
C LYS A 275 -35.50 3.96 13.72
N PHE A 276 -34.92 5.13 13.76
CA PHE A 276 -34.17 5.61 14.92
C PHE A 276 -34.71 6.92 15.53
N ASP A 277 -35.37 7.80 14.78
CA ASP A 277 -35.87 9.11 15.26
C ASP A 277 -37.07 8.94 16.22
N LYS A 278 -36.72 8.86 17.51
CA LYS A 278 -37.74 8.63 18.57
C LYS A 278 -38.50 9.89 18.98
N ASN A 279 -37.84 11.03 18.86
CA ASN A 279 -38.41 12.31 19.27
C ASN A 279 -39.07 13.08 18.12
N HIS A 280 -38.94 12.55 16.87
CA HIS A 280 -39.53 13.09 15.64
C HIS A 280 -39.06 14.52 15.32
N ASP A 281 -37.78 14.84 15.61
CA ASP A 281 -37.21 16.16 15.30
C ASP A 281 -36.55 16.22 13.92
N GLY A 282 -36.53 15.10 13.17
CA GLY A 282 -35.96 15.00 11.83
C GLY A 282 -34.42 14.90 11.80
N LYS A 283 -33.81 14.58 12.95
CA LYS A 283 -32.38 14.35 13.11
C LYS A 283 -32.18 13.05 13.87
N LEU A 284 -30.94 12.58 13.95
CA LEU A 284 -30.57 11.40 14.75
C LEU A 284 -29.46 11.78 15.72
N SER A 285 -29.72 11.65 17.00
CA SER A 285 -28.78 11.86 18.09
C SER A 285 -28.09 10.56 18.51
N PRO A 286 -26.95 10.60 19.21
CA PRO A 286 -26.29 9.42 19.75
C PRO A 286 -27.20 8.55 20.63
N ASP A 287 -28.11 9.17 21.39
CA ASP A 287 -29.07 8.47 22.28
C ASP A 287 -30.12 7.69 21.49
N GLU A 288 -30.36 8.09 20.24
CA GLU A 288 -31.33 7.45 19.36
C GLU A 288 -30.73 6.30 18.55
N TYR A 289 -29.55 6.51 17.94
CA TYR A 289 -28.94 5.51 17.08
C TYR A 289 -27.96 4.58 17.83
N GLY A 290 -27.60 4.92 19.07
CA GLY A 290 -26.76 4.07 19.94
C GLY A 290 -25.40 3.73 19.30
N ASN A 291 -25.15 2.43 19.14
CA ASN A 291 -23.88 1.91 18.60
C ASN A 291 -23.92 1.60 17.09
N ASP A 292 -24.85 2.20 16.32
CA ASP A 292 -24.85 2.00 14.87
C ASP A 292 -23.61 2.63 14.24
N PRO A 293 -22.68 1.83 13.65
CA PRO A 293 -21.37 2.33 13.23
C PRO A 293 -21.46 3.34 12.08
N ASP A 294 -22.45 3.19 11.18
CA ASP A 294 -22.61 4.11 10.05
C ASP A 294 -23.10 5.48 10.53
N LEU A 295 -24.07 5.49 11.46
CA LEU A 295 -24.60 6.72 12.03
C LEU A 295 -23.59 7.41 12.93
N ILE A 296 -22.81 6.66 13.73
CA ILE A 296 -21.66 7.18 14.49
C ILE A 296 -20.68 7.85 13.51
N GLY A 297 -20.33 7.15 12.43
CA GLY A 297 -19.41 7.67 11.41
C GLY A 297 -19.90 8.99 10.80
N ILE A 298 -21.19 9.09 10.49
CA ILE A 298 -21.77 10.32 9.92
C ILE A 298 -21.89 11.42 10.97
N GLY A 299 -22.36 11.11 12.17
CA GLY A 299 -22.59 12.10 13.22
C GLY A 299 -21.32 12.68 13.80
N GLN A 300 -20.31 11.85 14.06
CA GLN A 300 -19.06 12.26 14.72
C GLN A 300 -17.97 12.71 13.76
N PHE A 301 -17.99 12.25 12.52
CA PHE A 301 -16.91 12.49 11.56
C PHE A 301 -17.32 13.38 10.38
N SER A 302 -18.56 13.82 10.28
CA SER A 302 -19.04 14.75 9.26
C SER A 302 -19.40 16.10 9.85
N GLY A 303 -19.02 17.18 9.23
CA GLY A 303 -19.36 18.53 9.64
C GLY A 303 -18.80 18.95 11.00
N ASN A 304 -19.65 19.42 11.90
CA ASN A 304 -19.25 19.99 13.20
C ASN A 304 -18.97 18.97 14.32
N ARG A 305 -19.03 17.69 14.04
CA ARG A 305 -18.73 16.59 15.00
C ARG A 305 -19.57 16.56 16.28
N ASP A 306 -20.79 17.08 16.24
CA ASP A 306 -21.67 17.10 17.40
C ASP A 306 -22.36 15.77 17.70
N GLY A 307 -22.07 14.74 16.90
CA GLY A 307 -22.75 13.44 16.97
C GLY A 307 -24.14 13.43 16.33
N ILE A 308 -24.67 14.58 15.93
CA ILE A 308 -26.01 14.65 15.34
C ILE A 308 -25.94 14.34 13.84
N VAL A 309 -26.74 13.39 13.37
CA VAL A 309 -26.91 13.10 11.94
C VAL A 309 -28.09 13.90 11.40
N THR A 310 -27.81 14.77 10.45
CA THR A 310 -28.82 15.58 9.75
C THR A 310 -28.93 15.13 8.29
N GLN A 311 -30.02 15.55 7.62
CA GLN A 311 -30.16 15.34 6.16
C GLN A 311 -28.95 15.86 5.39
N GLU A 312 -28.43 17.03 5.77
CA GLU A 312 -27.26 17.62 5.11
C GLU A 312 -26.01 16.75 5.25
N LYS A 313 -25.72 16.25 6.47
CA LYS A 313 -24.60 15.34 6.72
C LYS A 313 -24.79 14.01 5.99
N TRP A 314 -26.01 13.50 5.94
CA TRP A 314 -26.36 12.29 5.21
C TRP A 314 -26.11 12.44 3.70
N ASP A 315 -26.59 13.54 3.13
CA ASP A 315 -26.39 13.85 1.70
C ASP A 315 -24.90 14.08 1.37
N ALA A 316 -24.16 14.71 2.28
CA ALA A 316 -22.71 14.85 2.13
C ALA A 316 -22.03 13.48 2.11
N ARG A 317 -22.42 12.58 2.99
CA ARG A 317 -21.92 11.19 3.00
C ARG A 317 -22.30 10.45 1.73
N GLN A 318 -23.53 10.57 1.25
CA GLN A 318 -23.94 9.98 -0.02
C GLN A 318 -23.07 10.46 -1.18
N ARG A 319 -22.83 11.76 -1.31
CA ARG A 319 -21.98 12.33 -2.36
C ARG A 319 -20.55 11.78 -2.34
N THR A 320 -20.02 11.46 -1.17
CA THR A 320 -18.67 10.91 -1.01
C THR A 320 -18.60 9.39 -1.05
N THR A 321 -19.71 8.69 -1.00
CA THR A 321 -19.78 7.22 -0.88
C THR A 321 -20.40 6.57 -2.11
N LEU A 322 -21.43 7.22 -2.70
CA LEU A 322 -22.08 6.70 -3.90
C LEU A 322 -21.25 7.01 -5.13
N ALA A 323 -20.63 5.99 -5.65
CA ALA A 323 -19.95 6.01 -6.94
C ALA A 323 -19.71 4.58 -7.42
N ALA A 324 -19.63 4.39 -8.71
CA ALA A 324 -19.26 3.09 -9.25
C ALA A 324 -17.81 2.75 -8.89
N SER A 325 -17.58 1.51 -8.49
CA SER A 325 -16.23 0.98 -8.36
C SER A 325 -15.53 1.02 -9.72
N SER A 326 -14.29 1.47 -9.74
CA SER A 326 -13.57 1.65 -11.01
C SER A 326 -12.08 1.38 -10.91
N LEU A 327 -11.56 0.77 -11.97
CA LEU A 327 -10.14 0.74 -12.29
C LEU A 327 -9.89 1.73 -13.43
N LEU A 328 -8.94 2.64 -13.22
CA LEU A 328 -8.64 3.71 -14.17
C LEU A 328 -7.19 3.64 -14.62
N ALA A 329 -6.97 3.97 -15.89
CA ALA A 329 -5.66 4.36 -16.40
C ALA A 329 -5.64 5.86 -16.67
N ILE A 330 -4.70 6.55 -16.04
CA ILE A 330 -4.55 8.01 -16.13
C ILE A 330 -3.13 8.31 -16.57
N ARG A 331 -2.98 8.98 -17.71
CA ARG A 331 -1.69 9.43 -18.22
C ARG A 331 -1.33 10.79 -17.67
N ILE A 332 -0.11 10.92 -17.19
CA ILE A 332 0.50 12.20 -16.89
C ILE A 332 1.08 12.76 -18.18
N GLU A 333 0.64 13.93 -18.59
CA GLU A 333 1.10 14.63 -19.78
C GLU A 333 1.86 15.88 -19.36
N ARG A 334 3.02 16.12 -19.99
CA ARG A 334 3.79 17.35 -19.80
C ARG A 334 3.40 18.33 -20.90
N ASP A 335 3.21 19.57 -20.52
CA ASP A 335 3.17 20.65 -21.48
C ASP A 335 4.61 21.00 -21.87
N ALA A 336 5.02 20.63 -23.08
CA ALA A 336 6.37 20.88 -23.58
C ALA A 336 6.73 22.38 -23.65
N ALA A 337 5.73 23.26 -23.65
CA ALA A 337 5.89 24.71 -23.69
C ALA A 337 5.93 25.35 -22.30
N ALA A 338 5.62 24.59 -21.23
CA ALA A 338 5.63 25.13 -19.87
C ALA A 338 7.05 25.11 -19.26
N PRO A 339 7.38 26.09 -18.39
CA PRO A 339 8.61 26.05 -17.60
C PRO A 339 8.75 24.70 -16.88
N ALA A 340 9.99 24.26 -16.62
CA ALA A 340 10.29 22.96 -15.98
C ALA A 340 9.55 22.71 -14.64
N GLU A 341 8.93 23.72 -14.09
CA GLU A 341 8.20 23.70 -12.83
C GLU A 341 6.67 23.56 -12.96
N LEU A 342 6.06 23.59 -14.16
CA LEU A 342 4.60 23.70 -14.37
C LEU A 342 4.15 23.09 -15.70
N PRO A 343 2.83 22.89 -15.94
CA PRO A 343 1.97 21.99 -15.19
C PRO A 343 1.88 20.61 -15.86
N MET A 344 2.05 19.59 -15.09
CA MET A 344 1.62 18.27 -15.52
C MET A 344 0.10 18.27 -15.64
N ARG A 345 -0.42 17.85 -16.78
CA ARG A 345 -1.84 17.59 -16.99
C ARG A 345 -2.09 16.09 -16.86
N THR A 346 -3.30 15.72 -16.54
CA THR A 346 -3.68 14.33 -16.49
C THR A 346 -4.80 14.06 -17.46
N ARG A 347 -4.70 12.96 -18.21
CA ARG A 347 -5.72 12.49 -19.13
C ARG A 347 -6.12 11.07 -18.77
N GLU A 348 -7.43 10.85 -18.60
CA GLU A 348 -7.98 9.49 -18.50
C GLU A 348 -7.85 8.80 -19.84
N LEU A 349 -7.19 7.65 -19.87
CA LEU A 349 -7.07 6.83 -21.05
C LEU A 349 -8.30 5.95 -21.20
N TRP A 350 -8.66 5.29 -20.09
CA TRP A 350 -9.82 4.43 -20.02
C TRP A 350 -10.26 4.22 -18.56
N ARG A 351 -11.50 3.76 -18.44
CA ARG A 351 -12.14 3.41 -17.16
C ARG A 351 -12.88 2.08 -17.32
N TYR A 352 -12.57 1.14 -16.45
CA TYR A 352 -13.32 -0.09 -16.31
C TYR A 352 -14.19 0.00 -15.05
N GLN A 353 -15.49 -0.06 -15.23
CA GLN A 353 -16.48 0.02 -14.16
C GLN A 353 -17.21 -1.31 -14.00
N LYS A 354 -17.32 -1.77 -12.79
CA LYS A 354 -18.13 -2.91 -12.41
C LYS A 354 -18.48 -2.80 -10.95
N SER A 355 -19.61 -3.34 -10.54
CA SER A 355 -19.96 -3.42 -9.11
C SER A 355 -18.97 -4.33 -8.39
N PHE A 356 -18.21 -3.77 -7.46
CA PHE A 356 -17.23 -4.48 -6.63
C PHE A 356 -17.35 -3.95 -5.21
N ILE A 357 -17.32 -4.83 -4.23
CA ILE A 357 -17.27 -4.46 -2.81
C ILE A 357 -16.02 -5.09 -2.20
N GLY A 358 -15.30 -4.31 -1.37
CA GLY A 358 -14.25 -4.83 -0.52
C GLY A 358 -13.03 -5.38 -1.24
N VAL A 359 -12.43 -4.62 -2.16
CA VAL A 359 -11.16 -5.01 -2.81
C VAL A 359 -10.01 -4.31 -2.08
N VAL A 360 -9.20 -5.08 -1.37
CA VAL A 360 -8.00 -4.62 -0.65
C VAL A 360 -6.74 -4.71 -1.50
N PRO A 361 -6.49 -5.80 -2.27
CA PRO A 361 -5.27 -5.95 -3.04
C PRO A 361 -5.08 -4.83 -4.06
N SER A 362 -3.87 -4.31 -4.12
CA SER A 362 -3.48 -3.33 -5.14
C SER A 362 -3.40 -4.01 -6.51
N PRO A 363 -3.72 -3.33 -7.61
CA PRO A 363 -3.48 -3.86 -8.95
C PRO A 363 -1.98 -4.12 -9.17
N LEU A 364 -1.67 -4.91 -10.17
CA LEU A 364 -0.30 -5.23 -10.55
C LEU A 364 -0.15 -5.04 -12.06
N PHE A 365 0.83 -4.26 -12.49
CA PHE A 365 1.28 -4.22 -13.87
C PHE A 365 2.54 -5.06 -14.02
N TYR A 366 2.51 -6.04 -14.90
CA TYR A 366 3.65 -6.89 -15.16
C TYR A 366 3.59 -7.52 -16.55
N ASP A 367 4.71 -7.51 -17.27
CA ASP A 367 4.88 -8.14 -18.58
C ASP A 367 3.78 -7.76 -19.59
N GLY A 368 3.49 -6.46 -19.67
CA GLY A 368 2.51 -5.90 -20.62
C GLY A 368 1.04 -6.20 -20.28
N ALA A 369 0.74 -6.70 -19.09
CA ALA A 369 -0.61 -6.95 -18.64
C ALA A 369 -0.88 -6.27 -17.29
N LEU A 370 -2.12 -5.81 -17.12
CA LEU A 370 -2.60 -5.27 -15.84
C LEU A 370 -3.51 -6.29 -15.17
N TYR A 371 -3.28 -6.56 -13.90
CA TYR A 371 -4.03 -7.56 -13.13
C TYR A 371 -4.77 -6.92 -11.97
N LEU A 372 -6.02 -7.34 -11.77
CA LEU A 372 -6.84 -7.00 -10.61
C LEU A 372 -7.31 -8.28 -9.93
N LEU A 373 -6.87 -8.50 -8.70
CA LEU A 373 -7.25 -9.61 -7.85
C LEU A 373 -8.35 -9.18 -6.88
N LYS A 374 -9.36 -10.02 -6.69
CA LYS A 374 -10.47 -9.78 -5.78
C LYS A 374 -10.75 -11.00 -4.93
N ASN A 375 -11.47 -10.80 -3.82
CA ASN A 375 -11.96 -11.87 -2.97
C ASN A 375 -12.68 -12.96 -3.78
N GLY A 376 -12.61 -14.19 -3.28
CA GLY A 376 -13.11 -15.37 -3.99
C GLY A 376 -12.19 -15.81 -5.12
N GLY A 377 -10.92 -15.42 -5.12
CA GLY A 377 -9.93 -15.81 -6.12
C GLY A 377 -10.24 -15.30 -7.53
N LEU A 378 -11.00 -14.22 -7.65
CA LEU A 378 -11.33 -13.63 -8.95
C LEU A 378 -10.16 -12.80 -9.46
N LEU A 379 -9.46 -13.30 -10.47
CA LEU A 379 -8.38 -12.59 -11.16
C LEU A 379 -8.86 -12.12 -12.55
N THR A 380 -8.67 -10.83 -12.81
CA THR A 380 -8.94 -10.24 -14.12
C THR A 380 -7.65 -9.64 -14.68
N SER A 381 -7.30 -9.99 -15.91
CA SER A 381 -6.24 -9.35 -16.68
C SER A 381 -6.83 -8.39 -17.72
N PHE A 382 -6.12 -7.30 -17.93
CA PHE A 382 -6.53 -6.24 -18.85
C PHE A 382 -5.39 -5.91 -19.80
N ASP A 383 -5.74 -5.57 -21.02
CA ASP A 383 -4.88 -4.80 -21.90
C ASP A 383 -4.67 -3.41 -21.28
N PRO A 384 -3.44 -3.01 -20.91
CA PRO A 384 -3.21 -1.79 -20.16
C PRO A 384 -3.42 -0.51 -20.98
N GLU A 385 -3.39 -0.59 -22.32
CA GLU A 385 -3.58 0.57 -23.19
C GLU A 385 -5.05 0.87 -23.42
N THR A 386 -5.88 -0.17 -23.49
CA THR A 386 -7.30 -0.03 -23.87
C THR A 386 -8.27 -0.30 -22.72
N GLY A 387 -7.82 -0.92 -21.64
CA GLY A 387 -8.68 -1.34 -20.54
C GLY A 387 -9.59 -2.52 -20.86
N LYS A 388 -9.41 -3.15 -22.02
CA LYS A 388 -10.19 -4.33 -22.39
C LYS A 388 -9.80 -5.51 -21.51
N VAL A 389 -10.81 -6.22 -21.00
CA VAL A 389 -10.61 -7.47 -20.28
C VAL A 389 -10.12 -8.52 -21.27
N ALA A 390 -8.95 -9.07 -21.00
CA ALA A 390 -8.39 -10.18 -21.78
C ALA A 390 -8.86 -11.52 -21.19
N LYS A 391 -8.73 -11.69 -19.88
CA LYS A 391 -9.22 -12.88 -19.18
C LYS A 391 -9.79 -12.50 -17.82
N ALA A 392 -10.93 -13.05 -17.48
CA ALA A 392 -11.47 -13.01 -16.13
C ALA A 392 -11.83 -14.44 -15.70
N GLY A 393 -11.41 -14.81 -14.53
CA GLY A 393 -11.63 -16.18 -14.04
C GLY A 393 -11.42 -16.29 -12.55
N ARG A 394 -11.93 -17.40 -12.00
CA ARG A 394 -11.73 -17.75 -10.60
C ARG A 394 -10.61 -18.77 -10.50
N ILE A 395 -9.69 -18.55 -9.55
CA ILE A 395 -8.63 -19.50 -9.23
C ILE A 395 -9.28 -20.63 -8.43
N ALA A 396 -9.35 -21.80 -9.03
CA ALA A 396 -9.86 -23.00 -8.35
C ALA A 396 -9.03 -23.28 -7.07
N ASP A 397 -9.67 -23.83 -6.06
CA ASP A 397 -9.04 -24.20 -4.77
C ASP A 397 -8.37 -23.06 -3.98
N ALA A 398 -8.56 -21.79 -4.41
CA ALA A 398 -8.08 -20.60 -3.73
C ALA A 398 -9.17 -19.52 -3.67
N LEU A 399 -10.35 -19.89 -3.16
CA LEU A 399 -11.60 -19.11 -3.24
C LEU A 399 -11.77 -18.09 -2.10
N GLY A 400 -10.86 -18.04 -1.15
CA GLY A 400 -10.98 -17.25 0.06
C GLY A 400 -10.83 -15.74 -0.11
N GLY A 401 -10.62 -15.07 1.02
CA GLY A 401 -10.29 -13.65 1.08
C GLY A 401 -8.89 -13.35 0.56
N TYR A 402 -8.69 -12.13 0.08
CA TYR A 402 -7.39 -11.63 -0.34
C TYR A 402 -7.16 -10.23 0.20
N SER A 403 -6.26 -10.10 1.16
CA SER A 403 -5.73 -8.82 1.65
C SER A 403 -4.34 -8.52 1.07
N ALA A 404 -3.54 -9.56 0.87
CA ALA A 404 -2.22 -9.44 0.25
C ALA A 404 -2.33 -9.04 -1.22
N SER A 405 -1.52 -8.09 -1.64
CA SER A 405 -1.44 -7.69 -3.06
C SER A 405 -0.66 -8.71 -3.87
N PRO A 406 -1.00 -8.95 -5.14
CA PRO A 406 -0.20 -9.76 -6.03
C PRO A 406 1.19 -9.16 -6.24
N VAL A 407 2.20 -10.03 -6.38
CA VAL A 407 3.57 -9.67 -6.72
C VAL A 407 4.07 -10.52 -7.89
N ALA A 408 5.07 -10.04 -8.61
CA ALA A 408 5.56 -10.72 -9.82
C ALA A 408 7.07 -10.75 -9.92
N ALA A 409 7.57 -11.81 -10.51
CA ALA A 409 8.97 -11.98 -10.93
C ALA A 409 9.08 -13.12 -11.96
N GLU A 410 10.07 -13.05 -12.84
CA GLU A 410 10.49 -14.15 -13.71
C GLU A 410 9.32 -14.79 -14.49
N GLY A 411 8.41 -13.96 -15.06
CA GLY A 411 7.24 -14.43 -15.81
C GLY A 411 6.15 -15.07 -14.94
N LYS A 412 6.20 -14.91 -13.63
CA LYS A 412 5.27 -15.51 -12.67
C LYS A 412 4.56 -14.45 -11.83
N LEU A 413 3.32 -14.74 -11.45
CA LEU A 413 2.58 -14.00 -10.43
C LEU A 413 2.48 -14.86 -9.18
N PHE A 414 2.58 -14.24 -8.00
CA PHE A 414 2.40 -14.88 -6.70
C PHE A 414 1.26 -14.19 -5.96
N LEU A 415 0.22 -14.94 -5.63
CA LEU A 415 -1.01 -14.46 -5.00
C LEU A 415 -1.24 -15.20 -3.70
N ALA A 416 -1.17 -14.53 -2.57
CA ALA A 416 -1.40 -15.13 -1.25
C ALA A 416 -2.84 -14.86 -0.78
N SER A 417 -3.59 -15.91 -0.47
CA SER A 417 -4.92 -15.82 0.13
C SER A 417 -4.87 -15.74 1.65
N GLU A 418 -5.94 -15.27 2.26
CA GLU A 418 -6.06 -15.17 3.72
C GLU A 418 -6.03 -16.53 4.41
N GLU A 419 -6.38 -17.62 3.72
CA GLU A 419 -6.25 -18.99 4.23
C GLU A 419 -4.81 -19.55 4.11
N GLY A 420 -3.87 -18.76 3.56
CA GLY A 420 -2.47 -19.17 3.44
C GLY A 420 -2.15 -19.98 2.19
N LYS A 421 -3.03 -19.97 1.19
CA LYS A 421 -2.73 -20.54 -0.12
C LYS A 421 -2.00 -19.52 -0.98
N VAL A 422 -0.82 -19.88 -1.47
CA VAL A 422 -0.06 -19.06 -2.41
C VAL A 422 -0.14 -19.66 -3.79
N THR A 423 -0.94 -19.03 -4.65
CA THR A 423 -1.08 -19.43 -6.04
C THR A 423 0.03 -18.82 -6.88
N VAL A 424 0.71 -19.66 -7.67
CA VAL A 424 1.68 -19.23 -8.67
C VAL A 424 1.06 -19.38 -10.04
N LEU A 425 1.09 -18.30 -10.83
CA LEU A 425 0.55 -18.27 -12.18
C LEU A 425 1.64 -17.89 -13.18
N LYS A 426 1.53 -18.38 -14.40
CA LYS A 426 2.23 -17.85 -15.55
C LYS A 426 1.65 -16.47 -15.88
N ALA A 427 2.49 -15.44 -15.87
CA ALA A 427 2.08 -14.09 -16.20
C ALA A 427 1.82 -13.96 -17.71
N SER A 428 0.63 -13.56 -18.08
CA SER A 428 0.23 -13.19 -19.44
C SER A 428 -1.18 -12.60 -19.42
N LEU A 429 -1.62 -12.00 -20.51
CA LEU A 429 -3.02 -11.62 -20.68
C LEU A 429 -3.97 -12.82 -20.48
N ASN A 430 -3.52 -14.03 -20.86
CA ASN A 430 -4.26 -15.29 -20.68
C ASN A 430 -3.65 -16.14 -19.57
N TRP A 431 -3.41 -15.56 -18.41
CA TRP A 431 -2.77 -16.17 -17.26
C TRP A 431 -3.22 -17.63 -16.99
N GLU A 432 -2.31 -18.45 -16.49
CA GLU A 432 -2.56 -19.87 -16.18
C GLU A 432 -2.03 -20.20 -14.78
N VAL A 433 -2.78 -21.01 -14.04
CA VAL A 433 -2.32 -21.52 -12.74
C VAL A 433 -1.24 -22.56 -12.97
N ILE A 434 -0.07 -22.35 -12.35
CA ILE A 434 1.06 -23.30 -12.41
C ILE A 434 1.08 -24.19 -11.17
N ALA A 435 0.88 -23.58 -9.99
CA ALA A 435 0.90 -24.27 -8.70
C ALA A 435 0.04 -23.57 -7.68
N ILE A 436 -0.45 -24.30 -6.69
CA ILE A 436 -1.05 -23.78 -5.47
C ILE A 436 -0.29 -24.38 -4.30
N ASN A 437 0.32 -23.52 -3.50
CA ASN A 437 1.13 -23.88 -2.34
C ASN A 437 0.33 -23.56 -1.08
N ASP A 438 0.00 -24.56 -0.27
CA ASP A 438 -0.83 -24.39 0.93
C ASP A 438 0.06 -24.44 2.19
N LEU A 439 0.06 -23.33 2.94
CA LEU A 439 0.75 -23.25 4.23
C LEU A 439 -0.16 -23.56 5.41
N ALA A 440 -1.47 -23.57 5.20
CA ALA A 440 -2.49 -23.77 6.24
C ALA A 440 -2.30 -22.81 7.44
N GLU A 441 -1.91 -21.58 7.18
CA GLU A 441 -1.72 -20.50 8.16
C GLU A 441 -2.23 -19.19 7.55
N ALA A 442 -3.02 -18.41 8.30
CA ALA A 442 -3.59 -17.17 7.79
C ALA A 442 -2.50 -16.20 7.28
N CYS A 443 -2.70 -15.62 6.10
CA CYS A 443 -1.75 -14.72 5.45
C CYS A 443 -2.43 -13.43 4.95
N TYR A 444 -2.05 -12.31 5.55
CA TYR A 444 -2.55 -10.98 5.19
C TYR A 444 -1.49 -10.11 4.52
N ALA A 445 -0.23 -10.45 4.73
CA ALA A 445 0.91 -9.69 4.28
C ALA A 445 1.24 -9.97 2.81
N THR A 446 1.55 -8.92 2.06
CA THR A 446 2.06 -9.05 0.69
C THR A 446 3.45 -9.69 0.72
N PRO A 447 3.72 -10.74 -0.06
CA PRO A 447 5.06 -11.33 -0.15
C PRO A 447 6.12 -10.34 -0.63
N ALA A 448 7.35 -10.51 -0.19
CA ALA A 448 8.51 -9.82 -0.74
C ALA A 448 9.36 -10.78 -1.59
N LEU A 449 9.78 -10.30 -2.75
CA LEU A 449 10.52 -11.10 -3.73
C LEU A 449 11.90 -10.49 -3.96
N ALA A 450 12.97 -11.23 -3.63
CA ALA A 450 14.32 -10.76 -3.93
C ALA A 450 15.34 -11.89 -3.95
N ARG A 451 16.30 -11.84 -4.89
CA ARG A 451 17.41 -12.79 -5.04
C ARG A 451 16.96 -14.25 -5.18
N GLY A 452 15.84 -14.46 -5.88
CA GLY A 452 15.25 -15.80 -6.06
C GLY A 452 14.56 -16.37 -4.80
N HIS A 453 14.40 -15.58 -3.76
CA HIS A 453 13.74 -15.98 -2.53
C HIS A 453 12.39 -15.27 -2.36
N ILE A 454 11.41 -16.03 -1.85
CA ILE A 454 10.08 -15.55 -1.47
C ILE A 454 10.06 -15.41 0.04
N TYR A 455 9.87 -14.20 0.53
CA TYR A 455 9.68 -13.92 1.96
C TYR A 455 8.20 -13.70 2.23
N LEU A 456 7.62 -14.56 3.04
CA LEU A 456 6.18 -14.54 3.32
C LEU A 456 5.94 -14.52 4.83
N ARG A 457 5.13 -13.59 5.28
CA ARG A 457 4.64 -13.54 6.65
C ARG A 457 3.24 -14.11 6.73
N THR A 458 3.05 -15.09 7.60
CA THR A 458 1.75 -15.60 8.04
C THR A 458 1.39 -15.01 9.41
N SER A 459 0.24 -15.41 9.97
CA SER A 459 -0.13 -15.09 11.37
C SER A 459 0.81 -15.70 12.39
N GLU A 460 1.56 -16.76 12.05
CA GLU A 460 2.39 -17.53 12.95
C GLU A 460 3.89 -17.33 12.75
N ALA A 461 4.30 -17.14 11.49
CA ALA A 461 5.72 -17.18 11.14
C ALA A 461 6.09 -16.30 9.95
N LEU A 462 7.37 -16.00 9.88
CA LEU A 462 8.05 -15.51 8.69
C LEU A 462 8.76 -16.69 8.02
N TYR A 463 8.52 -16.84 6.73
CA TYR A 463 9.07 -17.89 5.88
C TYR A 463 10.03 -17.32 4.85
N CYS A 464 11.05 -18.08 4.53
CA CYS A 464 11.87 -17.88 3.35
C CYS A 464 11.84 -19.15 2.49
N PHE A 465 11.37 -19.01 1.26
CA PHE A 465 11.39 -20.10 0.27
C PHE A 465 12.40 -19.75 -0.82
N GLY A 466 13.14 -20.75 -1.25
CA GLY A 466 14.13 -20.62 -2.33
C GLY A 466 14.47 -21.99 -2.89
N THR A 467 14.99 -22.01 -4.10
CA THR A 467 15.41 -23.29 -4.73
C THR A 467 16.59 -23.88 -3.97
N VAL A 468 16.36 -25.00 -3.29
CA VAL A 468 17.43 -25.76 -2.65
C VAL A 468 18.23 -26.46 -3.72
N ARG A 469 19.44 -25.99 -4.04
CA ARG A 469 20.37 -26.73 -4.88
C ARG A 469 20.80 -27.99 -4.11
N ARG A 470 20.32 -29.17 -4.51
CA ARG A 470 20.91 -30.43 -4.02
C ARG A 470 22.38 -30.43 -4.43
N LYS A 471 23.27 -30.46 -3.43
CA LYS A 471 24.71 -30.67 -3.65
C LYS A 471 24.95 -32.08 -4.15
#